data_d3755727d16e6cb6cb892f94f2cf270e
#
_entry.id   d3755727d16e6cb6cb892f94f2cf270e
#
_cell.length_a   1.000
_cell.length_b   1.000
_cell.length_c   1.000
_cell.angle_alpha   90.00
_cell.angle_beta   90.00
_cell.angle_gamma   90.00
#
_symmetry.space_group_name_H-M   'P 1'
#
loop_
_entity.id
_entity.type
_entity.pdbx_description
1 polymer ?
#
loop_
_entity_poly.entity_id
_entity_poly.type
_entity_poly.pdbx_seq_one_letter_code
_entity_poly.pdbx_strand_id
1 'polypeptide(L)'
;MDRYPAPELPDLPEDIRSKILEVQEKAGFVPNVFLALARRPPEWRAFFAYHDALMLKESGLSKGDREMIVTATSAANKCLYCVVAHGAILRIYEKKPLVADQVAVNYRKADITPRQRAMLDFAMKVCLRSDEISETDFQVLQAHGFTDEDAWDIAAITAFFGLSNRMASFSNMLPNPEFYLMGRVAKSK
;
A
#
# COMPACT_ATOMS: atom_id res chain seq x y z
N MET A 1 -8.07 19.69 -1.33
CA MET A 1 -6.64 19.95 -0.94
C MET A 1 -6.25 21.42 -1.06
N ASP A 2 -7.03 22.30 -0.47
CA ASP A 2 -6.94 23.76 -0.75
C ASP A 2 -5.60 24.38 -0.30
N ARG A 3 -4.95 23.83 0.74
CA ARG A 3 -3.66 24.34 1.24
C ARG A 3 -2.46 23.92 0.38
N TYR A 4 -2.54 22.78 -0.26
CA TYR A 4 -1.47 22.19 -1.07
C TYR A 4 -2.03 21.80 -2.44
N PRO A 5 -2.31 22.79 -3.31
CA PRO A 5 -2.87 22.51 -4.63
C PRO A 5 -1.89 21.63 -5.43
N ALA A 6 -2.45 20.69 -6.17
CA ALA A 6 -1.70 19.93 -7.15
C ALA A 6 -1.32 20.85 -8.34
N PRO A 7 -0.12 20.74 -8.91
CA PRO A 7 0.22 21.44 -10.13
C PRO A 7 -0.59 20.88 -11.31
N GLU A 8 -0.78 21.71 -12.33
CA GLU A 8 -1.36 21.25 -13.59
C GLU A 8 -0.39 20.34 -14.35
N LEU A 9 -0.91 19.35 -15.07
CA LEU A 9 -0.05 18.39 -15.80
C LEU A 9 0.93 19.05 -16.76
N PRO A 10 0.59 20.11 -17.53
CA PRO A 10 1.52 20.77 -18.42
C PRO A 10 2.73 21.42 -17.72
N ASP A 11 2.58 21.80 -16.45
CA ASP A 11 3.60 22.49 -15.66
C ASP A 11 4.59 21.53 -15.00
N LEU A 12 4.33 20.23 -15.10
CA LEU A 12 5.19 19.19 -14.51
C LEU A 12 6.43 18.92 -15.36
N PRO A 13 7.56 18.55 -14.72
CA PRO A 13 8.70 17.98 -15.42
C PRO A 13 8.29 16.79 -16.30
N GLU A 14 8.93 16.67 -17.48
CA GLU A 14 8.57 15.69 -18.50
C GLU A 14 8.53 14.24 -17.97
N ASP A 15 9.51 13.85 -17.19
CA ASP A 15 9.58 12.49 -16.61
C ASP A 15 8.41 12.17 -15.68
N ILE A 16 7.98 13.14 -14.86
CA ILE A 16 6.85 13.00 -13.96
C ILE A 16 5.54 12.96 -14.76
N ARG A 17 5.38 13.88 -15.71
CA ARG A 17 4.21 13.94 -16.56
C ARG A 17 4.03 12.65 -17.35
N SER A 18 5.09 12.17 -17.98
CA SER A 18 5.06 10.92 -18.75
C SER A 18 4.66 9.73 -17.87
N LYS A 19 5.19 9.62 -16.65
CA LYS A 19 4.82 8.56 -15.72
C LYS A 19 3.36 8.65 -15.29
N ILE A 20 2.85 9.84 -15.03
CA ILE A 20 1.43 10.06 -14.69
C ILE A 20 0.52 9.62 -15.85
N LEU A 21 0.86 9.99 -17.08
CA LEU A 21 0.08 9.61 -18.27
C LEU A 21 0.12 8.10 -18.52
N GLU A 22 1.28 7.45 -18.31
CA GLU A 22 1.39 5.98 -18.37
C GLU A 22 0.46 5.29 -17.36
N VAL A 23 0.40 5.80 -16.14
CA VAL A 23 -0.50 5.27 -15.10
C VAL A 23 -1.96 5.50 -15.46
N GLN A 24 -2.29 6.68 -15.99
CA GLN A 24 -3.65 7.00 -16.46
C GLN A 24 -4.10 6.05 -17.57
N GLU A 25 -3.23 5.75 -18.53
CA GLU A 25 -3.53 4.82 -19.63
C GLU A 25 -3.83 3.41 -19.08
N LYS A 26 -3.03 2.94 -18.12
CA LYS A 26 -3.19 1.60 -17.53
C LYS A 26 -4.38 1.47 -16.59
N ALA A 27 -4.62 2.48 -15.76
CA ALA A 27 -5.65 2.44 -14.72
C ALA A 27 -6.99 3.01 -15.16
N GLY A 28 -7.02 3.83 -16.22
CA GLY A 28 -8.20 4.57 -16.67
C GLY A 28 -8.42 5.91 -15.95
N PHE A 29 -7.60 6.22 -14.95
CA PHE A 29 -7.62 7.48 -14.19
C PHE A 29 -6.25 7.76 -13.58
N VAL A 30 -6.03 9.00 -13.11
CA VAL A 30 -4.81 9.36 -12.39
C VAL A 30 -5.07 9.23 -10.88
N PRO A 31 -4.36 8.33 -10.16
CA PRO A 31 -4.48 8.28 -8.72
C PRO A 31 -4.01 9.59 -8.06
N ASN A 32 -4.79 10.10 -7.14
CA ASN A 32 -4.55 11.41 -6.51
C ASN A 32 -3.18 11.54 -5.85
N VAL A 33 -2.56 10.44 -5.40
CA VAL A 33 -1.19 10.46 -4.84
C VAL A 33 -0.15 10.96 -5.83
N PHE A 34 -0.30 10.65 -7.13
CA PHE A 34 0.63 11.11 -8.15
C PHE A 34 0.60 12.62 -8.30
N LEU A 35 -0.60 13.20 -8.31
CA LEU A 35 -0.79 14.64 -8.42
C LEU A 35 -0.40 15.37 -7.13
N ALA A 36 -0.84 14.87 -5.97
CA ALA A 36 -0.58 15.51 -4.69
C ALA A 36 0.92 15.63 -4.36
N LEU A 37 1.71 14.61 -4.69
CA LEU A 37 3.15 14.61 -4.45
C LEU A 37 3.94 15.35 -5.55
N ALA A 38 3.37 15.55 -6.75
CA ALA A 38 4.07 16.15 -7.89
C ALA A 38 4.45 17.62 -7.69
N ARG A 39 3.85 18.30 -6.70
CA ARG A 39 4.25 19.66 -6.30
C ARG A 39 5.71 19.77 -5.84
N ARG A 40 6.35 18.65 -5.50
CA ARG A 40 7.75 18.57 -5.07
C ARG A 40 8.50 17.51 -5.89
N PRO A 41 8.91 17.82 -7.11
CA PRO A 41 9.49 16.86 -8.04
C PRO A 41 10.62 15.98 -7.48
N PRO A 42 11.62 16.49 -6.71
CA PRO A 42 12.65 15.64 -6.13
C PRO A 42 12.10 14.61 -5.14
N GLU A 43 11.14 15.01 -4.29
CA GLU A 43 10.50 14.11 -3.31
C GLU A 43 9.61 13.09 -4.01
N TRP A 44 8.90 13.49 -5.06
CA TRP A 44 8.09 12.59 -5.90
C TRP A 44 8.94 11.46 -6.49
N ARG A 45 10.10 11.79 -7.08
CA ARG A 45 11.00 10.79 -7.66
C ARG A 45 11.52 9.81 -6.61
N ALA A 46 11.98 10.32 -5.47
CA ALA A 46 12.46 9.48 -4.37
C ALA A 46 11.37 8.58 -3.81
N PHE A 47 10.15 9.10 -3.62
CA PHE A 47 9.01 8.36 -3.13
C PHE A 47 8.64 7.19 -4.06
N PHE A 48 8.46 7.46 -5.37
CA PHE A 48 8.06 6.42 -6.31
C PHE A 48 9.20 5.46 -6.64
N ALA A 49 10.45 5.90 -6.62
CA ALA A 49 11.59 4.99 -6.76
C ALA A 49 11.63 3.98 -5.60
N TYR A 50 11.44 4.42 -4.37
CA TYR A 50 11.42 3.52 -3.22
C TYR A 50 10.15 2.64 -3.19
N HIS A 51 8.99 3.21 -3.52
CA HIS A 51 7.76 2.44 -3.71
C HIS A 51 7.96 1.28 -4.69
N ASP A 52 8.49 1.55 -5.88
CA ASP A 52 8.68 0.55 -6.92
C ASP A 52 9.70 -0.52 -6.48
N ALA A 53 10.78 -0.12 -5.79
CA ALA A 53 11.77 -1.04 -5.24
C ALA A 53 11.16 -2.01 -4.20
N LEU A 54 10.15 -1.57 -3.43
CA LEU A 54 9.47 -2.41 -2.44
C LEU A 54 8.33 -3.24 -3.05
N MET A 55 7.51 -2.62 -3.90
CA MET A 55 6.23 -3.21 -4.32
C MET A 55 6.33 -4.03 -5.61
N LEU A 56 7.35 -3.80 -6.45
CA LEU A 56 7.46 -4.45 -7.76
C LEU A 56 8.56 -5.51 -7.84
N LYS A 57 9.42 -5.63 -6.84
CA LYS A 57 10.49 -6.64 -6.83
C LYS A 57 9.95 -8.07 -6.70
N GLU A 58 10.70 -9.03 -7.20
CA GLU A 58 10.50 -10.45 -6.91
C GLU A 58 11.04 -10.79 -5.52
N SER A 59 10.26 -11.48 -4.69
CA SER A 59 10.66 -12.01 -3.38
C SER A 59 9.67 -13.08 -2.90
N GLY A 60 9.82 -13.57 -1.66
CA GLY A 60 8.89 -14.50 -1.03
C GLY A 60 7.50 -13.95 -0.73
N LEU A 61 7.29 -12.62 -0.91
CA LEU A 61 5.98 -11.99 -0.78
C LEU A 61 5.30 -11.89 -2.14
N SER A 62 4.08 -12.39 -2.26
CA SER A 62 3.23 -12.15 -3.43
C SER A 62 2.81 -10.67 -3.52
N LYS A 63 2.32 -10.25 -4.68
CA LYS A 63 1.72 -8.91 -4.84
C LYS A 63 0.53 -8.70 -3.90
N GLY A 64 -0.27 -9.75 -3.68
CA GLY A 64 -1.37 -9.73 -2.72
C GLY A 64 -0.89 -9.56 -1.28
N ASP A 65 0.17 -10.26 -0.87
CA ASP A 65 0.76 -10.13 0.47
C ASP A 65 1.22 -8.69 0.74
N ARG A 66 1.89 -8.05 -0.23
CA ARG A 66 2.34 -6.65 -0.11
C ARG A 66 1.17 -5.69 0.09
N GLU A 67 0.14 -5.79 -0.74
CA GLU A 67 -1.06 -4.97 -0.62
C GLU A 67 -1.84 -5.25 0.67
N MET A 68 -1.79 -6.47 1.16
CA MET A 68 -2.40 -6.87 2.43
C MET A 68 -1.70 -6.21 3.63
N ILE A 69 -0.35 -6.18 3.63
CA ILE A 69 0.45 -5.44 4.62
C ILE A 69 0.05 -3.97 4.60
N VAL A 70 0.02 -3.34 3.42
CA VAL A 70 -0.35 -1.93 3.27
C VAL A 70 -1.75 -1.67 3.80
N THR A 71 -2.73 -2.51 3.42
CA THR A 71 -4.13 -2.32 3.83
C THR A 71 -4.28 -2.42 5.35
N ALA A 72 -3.69 -3.44 5.99
CA ALA A 72 -3.79 -3.65 7.44
C ALA A 72 -3.12 -2.52 8.23
N THR A 73 -1.88 -2.16 7.88
CA THR A 73 -1.11 -1.13 8.59
C THR A 73 -1.66 0.27 8.35
N SER A 74 -2.18 0.55 7.14
CA SER A 74 -2.86 1.81 6.84
C SER A 74 -4.18 1.96 7.59
N ALA A 75 -4.90 0.86 7.83
CA ALA A 75 -6.11 0.87 8.66
C ALA A 75 -5.77 1.19 10.12
N ALA A 76 -4.69 0.61 10.68
CA ALA A 76 -4.20 0.95 12.02
C ALA A 76 -3.82 2.43 12.12
N ASN A 77 -3.21 3.00 11.09
CA ASN A 77 -2.86 4.42 10.98
C ASN A 77 -4.05 5.32 10.58
N LYS A 78 -5.25 4.76 10.38
CA LYS A 78 -6.49 5.49 10.00
C LYS A 78 -6.33 6.31 8.71
N CYS A 79 -5.53 5.83 7.75
CA CYS A 79 -5.33 6.49 6.46
C CYS A 79 -6.43 6.12 5.48
N LEU A 80 -7.41 7.00 5.29
CA LEU A 80 -8.52 6.76 4.37
C LEU A 80 -8.02 6.49 2.93
N TYR A 81 -7.11 7.35 2.41
CA TYR A 81 -6.58 7.18 1.07
C TYR A 81 -5.98 5.79 0.85
N CYS A 82 -5.04 5.42 1.71
CA CYS A 82 -4.27 4.20 1.54
C CYS A 82 -5.14 2.94 1.71
N VAL A 83 -6.05 2.93 2.69
CA VAL A 83 -6.98 1.79 2.89
C VAL A 83 -7.85 1.57 1.65
N VAL A 84 -8.38 2.64 1.07
CA VAL A 84 -9.28 2.53 -0.08
C VAL A 84 -8.50 2.16 -1.35
N ALA A 85 -7.39 2.83 -1.63
CA ALA A 85 -6.59 2.60 -2.83
C ALA A 85 -5.94 1.20 -2.84
N HIS A 86 -5.19 0.86 -1.78
CA HIS A 86 -4.52 -0.44 -1.68
C HIS A 86 -5.49 -1.58 -1.42
N GLY A 87 -6.59 -1.33 -0.72
CA GLY A 87 -7.68 -2.31 -0.61
C GLY A 87 -8.30 -2.67 -1.96
N ALA A 88 -8.39 -1.72 -2.90
CA ALA A 88 -8.81 -1.99 -4.27
C ALA A 88 -7.85 -2.93 -5.01
N ILE A 89 -6.55 -2.65 -4.91
CA ILE A 89 -5.50 -3.46 -5.55
C ILE A 89 -5.43 -4.86 -4.90
N LEU A 90 -5.56 -4.93 -3.57
CA LEU A 90 -5.62 -6.20 -2.82
C LEU A 90 -6.76 -7.10 -3.34
N ARG A 91 -7.97 -6.54 -3.53
CA ARG A 91 -9.11 -7.32 -4.08
C ARG A 91 -8.80 -7.89 -5.46
N ILE A 92 -8.07 -7.14 -6.29
CA ILE A 92 -7.69 -7.58 -7.64
C ILE A 92 -6.67 -8.72 -7.57
N TYR A 93 -5.62 -8.59 -6.76
CA TYR A 93 -4.56 -9.59 -6.67
C TYR A 93 -5.02 -10.88 -5.99
N GLU A 94 -5.77 -10.78 -4.90
CA GLU A 94 -6.32 -11.94 -4.20
C GLU A 94 -7.53 -12.56 -4.89
N LYS A 95 -8.17 -11.85 -5.83
CA LYS A 95 -9.43 -12.26 -6.49
C LYS A 95 -10.55 -12.55 -5.48
N LYS A 96 -10.50 -11.88 -4.34
CA LYS A 96 -11.46 -11.99 -3.24
C LYS A 96 -12.10 -10.61 -2.99
N PRO A 97 -13.36 -10.39 -3.38
CA PRO A 97 -14.00 -9.07 -3.30
C PRO A 97 -14.10 -8.48 -1.88
N LEU A 98 -14.16 -9.34 -0.86
CA LEU A 98 -14.39 -8.95 0.53
C LEU A 98 -13.12 -8.88 1.39
N VAL A 99 -11.99 -9.39 0.91
CA VAL A 99 -10.78 -9.57 1.72
C VAL A 99 -10.24 -8.24 2.25
N ALA A 100 -10.28 -7.19 1.45
CA ALA A 100 -9.76 -5.88 1.85
C ALA A 100 -10.55 -5.27 3.03
N ASP A 101 -11.87 -5.39 3.00
CA ASP A 101 -12.73 -4.90 4.09
C ASP A 101 -12.49 -5.69 5.38
N GLN A 102 -12.34 -7.01 5.28
CA GLN A 102 -12.05 -7.88 6.42
C GLN A 102 -10.68 -7.55 7.03
N VAL A 103 -9.64 -7.41 6.18
CA VAL A 103 -8.29 -7.08 6.62
C VAL A 103 -8.23 -5.71 7.27
N ALA A 104 -8.88 -4.71 6.68
CA ALA A 104 -8.89 -3.35 7.21
C ALA A 104 -9.60 -3.25 8.56
N VAL A 105 -10.71 -3.98 8.76
CA VAL A 105 -11.49 -3.92 10.00
C VAL A 105 -10.87 -4.80 11.09
N ASN A 106 -10.56 -6.06 10.75
CA ASN A 106 -9.96 -6.99 11.69
C ASN A 106 -9.27 -8.15 10.95
N TYR A 107 -8.02 -7.98 10.57
CA TYR A 107 -7.27 -9.00 9.83
C TYR A 107 -7.21 -10.37 10.54
N ARG A 108 -7.29 -10.40 11.89
CA ARG A 108 -7.27 -11.66 12.66
C ARG A 108 -8.50 -12.53 12.44
N LYS A 109 -9.60 -11.92 11.97
CA LYS A 109 -10.86 -12.60 11.63
C LYS A 109 -11.09 -12.70 10.12
N ALA A 110 -10.18 -12.15 9.31
CA ALA A 110 -10.27 -12.19 7.86
C ALA A 110 -10.08 -13.61 7.29
N ASP A 111 -10.66 -13.86 6.12
CA ASP A 111 -10.46 -15.09 5.34
C ASP A 111 -9.11 -15.07 4.63
N ILE A 112 -8.07 -15.23 5.42
CA ILE A 112 -6.67 -15.28 5.00
C ILE A 112 -5.98 -16.53 5.56
N THR A 113 -4.85 -16.91 4.93
CA THR A 113 -4.09 -18.09 5.35
C THR A 113 -3.39 -17.87 6.70
N PRO A 114 -3.01 -18.95 7.41
CA PRO A 114 -2.16 -18.84 8.63
C PRO A 114 -0.85 -18.12 8.34
N ARG A 115 -0.22 -18.34 7.17
CA ARG A 115 1.00 -17.65 6.73
C ARG A 115 0.76 -16.13 6.60
N GLN A 116 -0.31 -15.72 5.94
CA GLN A 116 -0.67 -14.30 5.82
C GLN A 116 -1.00 -13.67 7.18
N ARG A 117 -1.59 -14.42 8.08
CA ARG A 117 -1.88 -13.94 9.45
C ARG A 117 -0.59 -13.69 10.24
N ALA A 118 0.38 -14.62 10.20
CA ALA A 118 1.68 -14.43 10.85
C ALA A 118 2.42 -13.21 10.27
N MET A 119 2.40 -13.04 8.94
CA MET A 119 2.93 -11.87 8.26
C MET A 119 2.30 -10.57 8.77
N LEU A 120 0.98 -10.52 8.90
CA LEU A 120 0.27 -9.33 9.38
C LEU A 120 0.48 -9.09 10.87
N ASP A 121 0.61 -10.12 11.71
CA ASP A 121 0.95 -9.95 13.12
C ASP A 121 2.33 -9.29 13.26
N PHE A 122 3.33 -9.70 12.47
CA PHE A 122 4.64 -9.07 12.41
C PHE A 122 4.55 -7.62 11.88
N ALA A 123 3.89 -7.40 10.75
CA ALA A 123 3.71 -6.06 10.18
C ALA A 123 3.03 -5.09 11.15
N MET A 124 2.02 -5.55 11.88
CA MET A 124 1.33 -4.76 12.90
C MET A 124 2.22 -4.45 14.10
N LYS A 125 3.10 -5.37 14.48
CA LYS A 125 4.09 -5.12 15.55
C LYS A 125 5.10 -4.07 15.09
N VAL A 126 5.64 -4.18 13.87
CA VAL A 126 6.50 -3.15 13.27
C VAL A 126 5.78 -1.79 13.20
N CYS A 127 4.50 -1.78 12.82
CA CYS A 127 3.72 -0.55 12.68
C CYS A 127 3.49 0.20 14.01
N LEU A 128 3.22 -0.54 15.09
CA LEU A 128 2.71 0.02 16.34
C LEU A 128 3.71 -0.04 17.51
N ARG A 129 4.65 -0.98 17.46
CA ARG A 129 5.58 -1.28 18.57
C ARG A 129 6.90 -1.83 18.02
N SER A 130 7.52 -1.11 17.11
CA SER A 130 8.76 -1.56 16.44
C SER A 130 9.93 -1.78 17.41
N ASP A 131 9.93 -1.08 18.52
CA ASP A 131 10.89 -1.21 19.63
C ASP A 131 10.76 -2.53 20.41
N GLU A 132 9.66 -3.26 20.25
CA GLU A 132 9.43 -4.56 20.89
C GLU A 132 9.76 -5.76 19.98
N ILE A 133 10.27 -5.54 18.76
CA ILE A 133 10.67 -6.64 17.87
C ILE A 133 11.80 -7.44 18.51
N SER A 134 11.67 -8.76 18.49
CA SER A 134 12.58 -9.69 19.12
C SER A 134 12.85 -10.92 18.26
N GLU A 135 13.83 -11.72 18.63
CA GLU A 135 14.14 -12.98 17.95
C GLU A 135 12.94 -13.93 17.84
N THR A 136 12.06 -13.93 18.81
CA THR A 136 10.83 -14.75 18.79
C THR A 136 9.92 -14.39 17.61
N ASP A 137 9.86 -13.12 17.22
CA ASP A 137 9.03 -12.66 16.08
C ASP A 137 9.58 -13.22 14.75
N PHE A 138 10.91 -13.27 14.59
CA PHE A 138 11.55 -13.89 13.42
C PHE A 138 11.32 -15.40 13.40
N GLN A 139 11.44 -16.10 14.54
CA GLN A 139 11.16 -17.53 14.66
C GLN A 139 9.72 -17.86 14.25
N VAL A 140 8.74 -17.02 14.61
CA VAL A 140 7.35 -17.18 14.17
C VAL A 140 7.23 -17.04 12.66
N LEU A 141 7.87 -16.05 12.05
CA LEU A 141 7.88 -15.89 10.60
C LEU A 141 8.51 -17.09 9.89
N GLN A 142 9.68 -17.56 10.37
CA GLN A 142 10.40 -18.71 9.83
C GLN A 142 9.54 -19.99 9.90
N ALA A 143 8.83 -20.21 11.01
CA ALA A 143 7.89 -21.34 11.16
C ALA A 143 6.73 -21.30 10.14
N HIS A 144 6.44 -20.14 9.56
CA HIS A 144 5.44 -19.95 8.49
C HIS A 144 6.08 -19.84 7.09
N GLY A 145 7.36 -20.18 6.93
CA GLY A 145 8.06 -20.24 5.67
C GLY A 145 8.52 -18.88 5.11
N PHE A 146 8.69 -17.88 5.96
CA PHE A 146 9.35 -16.62 5.60
C PHE A 146 10.83 -16.68 5.92
N THR A 147 11.62 -16.02 5.09
CA THR A 147 13.07 -15.80 5.32
C THR A 147 13.29 -14.48 6.05
N ASP A 148 14.54 -14.23 6.49
CA ASP A 148 14.92 -12.94 7.07
C ASP A 148 14.79 -11.80 6.06
N GLU A 149 15.03 -12.06 4.77
CA GLU A 149 14.79 -11.08 3.69
C GLU A 149 13.30 -10.77 3.51
N ASP A 150 12.42 -11.76 3.68
CA ASP A 150 10.97 -11.50 3.67
C ASP A 150 10.56 -10.68 4.89
N ALA A 151 11.14 -10.93 6.06
CA ALA A 151 10.90 -10.12 7.26
C ALA A 151 11.37 -8.67 7.06
N TRP A 152 12.52 -8.46 6.41
CA TRP A 152 12.99 -7.14 5.99
C TRP A 152 11.98 -6.45 5.07
N ASP A 153 11.49 -7.15 4.05
CA ASP A 153 10.50 -6.61 3.11
C ASP A 153 9.19 -6.21 3.82
N ILE A 154 8.68 -7.06 4.72
CA ILE A 154 7.48 -6.77 5.51
C ILE A 154 7.69 -5.47 6.32
N ALA A 155 8.83 -5.36 7.00
CA ALA A 155 9.16 -4.20 7.81
C ALA A 155 9.34 -2.94 6.96
N ALA A 156 10.05 -3.02 5.83
CA ALA A 156 10.31 -1.91 4.93
C ALA A 156 9.02 -1.37 4.29
N ILE A 157 8.13 -2.26 3.83
CA ILE A 157 6.80 -1.89 3.32
C ILE A 157 6.00 -1.19 4.41
N THR A 158 5.96 -1.74 5.62
CA THR A 158 5.26 -1.14 6.76
C THR A 158 5.78 0.25 7.09
N ALA A 159 7.09 0.45 7.13
CA ALA A 159 7.72 1.73 7.43
C ALA A 159 7.45 2.77 6.32
N PHE A 160 7.60 2.39 5.06
CA PHE A 160 7.32 3.25 3.92
C PHE A 160 5.87 3.73 3.91
N PHE A 161 4.92 2.82 4.10
CA PHE A 161 3.51 3.21 4.17
C PHE A 161 3.15 3.95 5.44
N GLY A 162 3.91 3.79 6.51
CA GLY A 162 3.84 4.67 7.68
C GLY A 162 4.11 6.13 7.34
N LEU A 163 5.10 6.40 6.47
CA LEU A 163 5.35 7.73 5.90
C LEU A 163 4.19 8.16 4.99
N SER A 164 3.83 7.32 4.02
CA SER A 164 2.76 7.61 3.05
C SER A 164 1.43 7.94 3.74
N ASN A 165 1.04 7.17 4.76
CA ASN A 165 -0.19 7.38 5.53
C ASN A 165 -0.23 8.77 6.19
N ARG A 166 0.89 9.21 6.76
CA ARG A 166 1.00 10.53 7.41
C ARG A 166 0.90 11.65 6.39
N MET A 167 1.57 11.51 5.24
CA MET A 167 1.52 12.50 4.16
C MET A 167 0.12 12.60 3.57
N ALA A 168 -0.55 11.48 3.32
CA ALA A 168 -1.93 11.46 2.81
C ALA A 168 -2.91 12.11 3.79
N SER A 169 -2.81 11.77 5.08
CA SER A 169 -3.69 12.34 6.12
C SER A 169 -3.43 13.83 6.35
N PHE A 170 -2.14 14.23 6.43
CA PHE A 170 -1.74 15.62 6.62
C PHE A 170 -2.20 16.52 5.46
N SER A 171 -2.08 16.04 4.22
CA SER A 171 -2.46 16.81 3.03
C SER A 171 -3.97 16.74 2.70
N ASN A 172 -4.76 16.03 3.51
CA ASN A 172 -6.17 15.73 3.23
C ASN A 172 -6.38 15.11 1.83
N MET A 173 -5.51 14.16 1.47
CA MET A 173 -5.60 13.45 0.20
C MET A 173 -6.79 12.49 0.25
N LEU A 174 -7.76 12.70 -0.62
CA LEU A 174 -8.92 11.83 -0.73
C LEU A 174 -8.70 10.75 -1.79
N PRO A 175 -9.21 9.53 -1.58
CA PRO A 175 -9.12 8.48 -2.59
C PRO A 175 -10.00 8.81 -3.79
N ASN A 176 -9.54 8.40 -4.99
CA ASN A 176 -10.34 8.49 -6.20
C ASN A 176 -11.59 7.62 -6.07
N PRO A 177 -12.77 8.08 -6.56
CA PRO A 177 -14.01 7.30 -6.52
C PRO A 177 -13.90 5.91 -7.16
N GLU A 178 -13.09 5.77 -8.21
CA GLU A 178 -12.86 4.53 -8.94
C GLU A 178 -12.37 3.40 -8.04
N PHE A 179 -11.51 3.70 -7.05
CA PHE A 179 -11.00 2.68 -6.13
C PHE A 179 -12.08 1.97 -5.30
N TYR A 180 -13.20 2.66 -5.01
CA TYR A 180 -14.26 2.07 -4.20
C TYR A 180 -14.94 0.88 -4.88
N LEU A 181 -14.98 0.86 -6.21
CA LEU A 181 -15.64 -0.20 -6.98
C LEU A 181 -14.67 -1.24 -7.56
N MET A 182 -13.38 -0.92 -7.67
CA MET A 182 -12.38 -1.83 -8.24
C MET A 182 -12.30 -3.15 -7.49
N GLY A 183 -12.40 -4.27 -8.22
CA GLY A 183 -12.31 -5.62 -7.70
C GLY A 183 -13.50 -6.10 -6.86
N ARG A 184 -14.59 -5.31 -6.75
CA ARG A 184 -15.80 -5.71 -6.01
C ARG A 184 -16.79 -6.52 -6.85
N VAL A 185 -16.82 -6.29 -8.14
CA VAL A 185 -17.69 -7.02 -9.07
C VAL A 185 -16.82 -7.95 -9.90
N ALA A 186 -17.18 -9.23 -9.98
CA ALA A 186 -16.55 -10.15 -10.92
C ALA A 186 -16.74 -9.59 -12.34
N LYS A 187 -15.64 -9.53 -13.12
CA LYS A 187 -15.77 -9.20 -14.54
C LYS A 187 -16.71 -10.25 -15.13
N SER A 188 -17.84 -9.82 -15.65
CA SER A 188 -18.69 -10.68 -16.52
C SER A 188 -17.79 -11.21 -17.65
N LYS A 189 -17.76 -12.52 -17.78
CA LYS A 189 -17.05 -13.21 -18.86
C LYS A 189 -17.63 -12.80 -20.20
#